data_2eee6c5e570f7f46ce3cf33c28b0c2fa
#
_entry.id   2eee6c5e570f7f46ce3cf33c28b0c2fa
#
_cell.length_a   1.000
_cell.length_b   1.000
_cell.length_c   1.000
_cell.angle_alpha   90.00
_cell.angle_beta   90.00
_cell.angle_gamma   90.00
#
_symmetry.space_group_name_H-M   'P 1'
#
loop_
_entity.id
_entity.type
_entity.pdbx_description
1 polymer ?
#
loop_
_entity_poly.entity_id
_entity_poly.type
_entity_poly.pdbx_seq_one_letter_code
_entity_poly.pdbx_strand_id
1 'polypeptide(L)'
;GLTGIVNHDLIPSVVYTMPEIAGVGLTEEAAKERGEVKIGKFPMAGNSRAKTNHNTDGFVKIIADAKTDRVLGVWIITSVAGTMIAQATQAMEFGATSEDIAYTCHAHPTHSEAIKEAAMAVTGKPIHV
;
A
#
# COMPACT_ATOMS: atom_id res chain seq x y z
N GLY A 1 2.44 2.79 -32.93
CA GLY A 1 2.84 1.72 -32.05
C GLY A 1 2.81 2.15 -30.58
N LEU A 2 2.78 1.18 -29.69
CA LEU A 2 2.84 1.46 -28.26
C LEU A 2 4.28 1.78 -27.83
N THR A 3 4.43 2.72 -26.91
CA THR A 3 5.73 3.09 -26.37
C THR A 3 6.14 2.07 -25.30
N GLY A 4 7.29 1.43 -25.47
CA GLY A 4 7.83 0.45 -24.50
C GLY A 4 8.61 1.10 -23.36
N ILE A 5 8.09 2.17 -22.78
CA ILE A 5 8.75 2.89 -21.68
C ILE A 5 8.30 2.33 -20.35
N VAL A 6 9.26 2.00 -19.49
CA VAL A 6 9.01 1.56 -18.10
C VAL A 6 9.35 2.72 -17.16
N ASN A 7 8.45 3.02 -16.23
CA ASN A 7 8.74 3.98 -15.16
C ASN A 7 9.58 3.29 -14.09
N HIS A 8 10.88 3.58 -14.08
CA HIS A 8 11.82 2.96 -13.14
C HIS A 8 11.54 3.32 -11.67
N ASP A 9 10.87 4.44 -11.41
CA ASP A 9 10.51 4.84 -10.05
C ASP A 9 9.37 3.98 -9.46
N LEU A 10 8.67 3.22 -10.30
CA LEU A 10 7.53 2.38 -9.92
C LEU A 10 7.78 0.89 -10.16
N ILE A 11 9.04 0.46 -10.17
CA ILE A 11 9.37 -0.96 -10.20
C ILE A 11 9.21 -1.51 -8.78
N PRO A 12 8.28 -2.46 -8.55
CA PRO A 12 8.13 -3.03 -7.22
C PRO A 12 9.27 -3.97 -6.88
N SER A 13 9.60 -4.05 -5.60
CA SER A 13 10.58 -4.99 -5.06
C SER A 13 9.91 -5.95 -4.08
N VAL A 14 10.36 -7.20 -4.08
CA VAL A 14 9.84 -8.23 -3.18
C VAL A 14 10.99 -9.04 -2.60
N VAL A 15 10.95 -9.26 -1.29
CA VAL A 15 11.82 -10.22 -0.60
C VAL A 15 10.94 -11.36 -0.11
N TYR A 16 11.19 -12.56 -0.62
CA TYR A 16 10.37 -13.75 -0.34
C TYR A 16 10.81 -14.47 0.93
N THR A 17 10.72 -13.75 2.02
CA THR A 17 10.91 -14.27 3.39
C THR A 17 9.56 -14.70 3.98
N MET A 18 9.54 -15.08 5.25
CA MET A 18 8.31 -15.40 5.96
C MET A 18 8.23 -14.53 7.23
N PRO A 19 7.43 -13.44 7.23
CA PRO A 19 6.57 -12.94 6.15
C PRO A 19 7.35 -12.31 5.00
N GLU A 20 6.69 -12.16 3.84
CA GLU A 20 7.24 -11.46 2.68
C GLU A 20 7.30 -9.95 2.93
N ILE A 21 8.26 -9.29 2.29
CA ILE A 21 8.37 -7.82 2.33
C ILE A 21 8.30 -7.33 0.89
N ALA A 22 7.42 -6.39 0.63
CA ALA A 22 7.29 -5.79 -0.71
C ALA A 22 7.14 -4.28 -0.60
N GLY A 23 7.63 -3.58 -1.61
CA GLY A 23 7.52 -2.13 -1.65
C GLY A 23 7.57 -1.59 -3.07
N VAL A 24 6.99 -0.41 -3.25
CA VAL A 24 7.03 0.36 -4.50
C VAL A 24 7.05 1.85 -4.17
N GLY A 25 7.82 2.59 -4.95
CA GLY A 25 7.95 4.03 -4.78
C GLY A 25 8.92 4.43 -3.68
N LEU A 26 8.66 5.57 -3.04
CA LEU A 26 9.56 6.17 -2.06
C LEU A 26 9.40 5.54 -0.68
N THR A 27 10.50 5.48 0.05
CA THR A 27 10.45 5.24 1.50
C THR A 27 9.90 6.49 2.20
N GLU A 28 9.49 6.34 3.46
CA GLU A 28 9.04 7.48 4.26
C GLU A 28 10.13 8.57 4.35
N GLU A 29 11.38 8.17 4.58
CA GLU A 29 12.52 9.07 4.67
C GLU A 29 12.74 9.84 3.37
N ALA A 30 12.76 9.13 2.24
CA ALA A 30 12.95 9.76 0.93
C ALA A 30 11.80 10.69 0.56
N ALA A 31 10.57 10.33 0.90
CA ALA A 31 9.40 11.16 0.65
C ALA A 31 9.44 12.45 1.48
N LYS A 32 9.83 12.37 2.75
CA LYS A 32 9.95 13.54 3.64
C LYS A 32 11.02 14.53 3.17
N GLU A 33 12.06 14.07 2.50
CA GLU A 33 13.07 14.94 1.90
C GLU A 33 12.51 15.80 0.78
N ARG A 34 11.42 15.37 0.13
CA ARG A 34 10.78 16.09 -0.98
C ARG A 34 9.67 17.04 -0.55
N GLY A 35 9.16 16.91 0.67
CA GLY A 35 8.10 17.76 1.20
C GLY A 35 7.31 17.09 2.31
N GLU A 36 6.22 17.74 2.72
CA GLU A 36 5.34 17.17 3.74
C GLU A 36 4.56 15.97 3.22
N VAL A 37 4.45 14.96 4.05
CA VAL A 37 3.75 13.71 3.73
C VAL A 37 2.71 13.37 4.80
N LYS A 38 1.73 12.58 4.40
CA LYS A 38 0.76 11.93 5.28
C LYS A 38 1.03 10.44 5.24
N ILE A 39 0.96 9.79 6.39
CA ILE A 39 1.22 8.36 6.52
C ILE A 39 -0.04 7.65 6.98
N GLY A 40 -0.43 6.59 6.27
CA GLY A 40 -1.45 5.66 6.73
C GLY A 40 -0.83 4.28 6.95
N LYS A 41 -1.12 3.67 8.09
CA LYS A 41 -0.61 2.35 8.44
C LYS A 41 -1.75 1.49 8.97
N PHE A 42 -1.82 0.25 8.50
CA PHE A 42 -2.84 -0.71 8.94
C PHE A 42 -2.16 -2.05 9.28
N PRO A 43 -2.32 -2.52 10.54
CA PRO A 43 -1.74 -3.80 10.95
C PRO A 43 -2.56 -4.96 10.38
N MET A 44 -1.89 -6.02 9.95
CA MET A 44 -2.57 -7.21 9.42
C MET A 44 -3.43 -7.91 10.49
N ALA A 45 -3.17 -7.66 11.76
CA ALA A 45 -4.02 -8.13 12.86
C ALA A 45 -5.47 -7.64 12.75
N GLY A 46 -5.71 -6.53 12.06
CA GLY A 46 -7.04 -6.01 11.76
C GLY A 46 -7.70 -6.62 10.52
N ASN A 47 -6.97 -7.39 9.73
CA ASN A 47 -7.44 -7.94 8.47
C ASN A 47 -8.14 -9.29 8.66
N SER A 48 -9.41 -9.39 8.23
CA SER A 48 -10.22 -10.60 8.42
C SER A 48 -9.65 -11.83 7.71
N ARG A 49 -9.13 -11.68 6.49
CA ARG A 49 -8.55 -12.80 5.76
C ARG A 49 -7.27 -13.32 6.44
N ALA A 50 -6.44 -12.41 6.94
CA ALA A 50 -5.24 -12.77 7.72
C ALA A 50 -5.63 -13.56 8.98
N LYS A 51 -6.70 -13.17 9.65
CA LYS A 51 -7.22 -13.88 10.83
C LYS A 51 -7.70 -15.27 10.47
N THR A 52 -8.45 -15.44 9.38
CA THR A 52 -8.94 -16.76 8.95
C THR A 52 -7.81 -17.69 8.53
N ASN A 53 -6.72 -17.13 8.02
CA ASN A 53 -5.53 -17.91 7.64
C ASN A 53 -4.54 -18.10 8.80
N HIS A 54 -4.87 -17.61 10.00
CA HIS A 54 -4.00 -17.69 11.19
C HIS A 54 -2.61 -17.08 10.96
N ASN A 55 -2.54 -16.02 10.15
CA ASN A 55 -1.28 -15.33 9.86
C ASN A 55 -1.53 -13.82 9.83
N THR A 56 -1.40 -13.21 11.02
CA THR A 56 -1.72 -11.79 11.25
C THR A 56 -0.48 -10.92 11.37
N ASP A 57 0.71 -11.44 11.06
CA ASP A 57 1.95 -10.68 11.15
C ASP A 57 2.03 -9.62 10.06
N GLY A 58 2.56 -8.47 10.44
CA GLY A 58 2.90 -7.41 9.51
C GLY A 58 1.90 -6.27 9.40
N PHE A 59 2.08 -5.47 8.38
CA PHE A 59 1.28 -4.26 8.17
C PHE A 59 1.37 -3.78 6.72
N VAL A 60 0.48 -2.87 6.36
CA VAL A 60 0.56 -2.07 5.13
C VAL A 60 0.79 -0.61 5.54
N LYS A 61 1.74 0.04 4.88
CA LYS A 61 2.01 1.47 5.06
C LYS A 61 1.89 2.19 3.72
N ILE A 62 1.13 3.27 3.70
CA ILE A 62 0.98 4.16 2.54
C ILE A 62 1.53 5.53 2.89
N ILE A 63 2.34 6.07 1.99
CA ILE A 63 2.92 7.41 2.09
C ILE A 63 2.28 8.25 0.98
N ALA A 64 1.64 9.35 1.36
CA ALA A 64 0.98 10.25 0.41
C ALA A 64 1.51 11.68 0.57
N ASP A 65 1.51 12.41 -0.53
CA ASP A 65 1.82 13.84 -0.52
C ASP A 65 0.77 14.59 0.30
N ALA A 66 1.22 15.46 1.22
CA ALA A 66 0.29 16.14 2.12
C ALA A 66 -0.64 17.13 1.40
N LYS A 67 -0.21 17.69 0.26
CA LYS A 67 -1.00 18.68 -0.49
C LYS A 67 -1.89 18.05 -1.54
N THR A 68 -1.34 17.13 -2.33
CA THR A 68 -2.04 16.54 -3.49
C THR A 68 -2.75 15.25 -3.15
N ASP A 69 -2.39 14.63 -2.02
CA ASP A 69 -2.82 13.29 -1.63
C ASP A 69 -2.30 12.17 -2.53
N ARG A 70 -1.44 12.49 -3.51
CA ARG A 70 -0.90 11.47 -4.41
C ARG A 70 -0.06 10.46 -3.63
N VAL A 71 -0.26 9.19 -3.93
CA VAL A 71 0.51 8.10 -3.31
C VAL A 71 1.93 8.12 -3.83
N LEU A 72 2.90 8.24 -2.90
CA LEU A 72 4.33 8.33 -3.21
C LEU A 72 5.06 7.02 -2.96
N GLY A 73 4.54 6.18 -2.09
CA GLY A 73 5.14 4.90 -1.77
C GLY A 73 4.19 3.99 -1.00
N VAL A 74 4.33 2.68 -1.18
CA VAL A 74 3.57 1.66 -0.46
C VAL A 74 4.53 0.56 -0.01
N TRP A 75 4.45 0.20 1.27
CA TRP A 75 5.30 -0.82 1.88
C TRP A 75 4.45 -1.83 2.63
N ILE A 76 4.69 -3.11 2.35
CA ILE A 76 3.85 -4.22 2.85
C ILE A 76 4.74 -5.29 3.45
N ILE A 77 4.40 -5.71 4.65
CA ILE A 77 4.97 -6.90 5.30
C ILE A 77 3.81 -7.82 5.64
N THR A 78 3.71 -8.94 4.96
CA THR A 78 2.68 -9.97 5.23
C THR A 78 3.00 -11.24 4.45
N SER A 79 2.33 -12.32 4.74
CA SER A 79 2.53 -13.61 4.07
C SER A 79 2.34 -13.57 2.55
N VAL A 80 1.59 -12.58 2.03
CA VAL A 80 1.27 -12.46 0.60
C VAL A 80 1.64 -11.09 0.03
N ALA A 81 2.64 -10.43 0.60
CA ALA A 81 3.05 -9.09 0.20
C ALA A 81 3.42 -9.01 -1.28
N GLY A 82 4.10 -10.03 -1.81
CA GLY A 82 4.50 -10.08 -3.21
C GLY A 82 3.33 -10.10 -4.19
N THR A 83 2.20 -10.68 -3.78
CA THR A 83 0.96 -10.65 -4.57
C THR A 83 0.25 -9.30 -4.42
N MET A 84 0.20 -8.76 -3.21
CA MET A 84 -0.51 -7.51 -2.92
C MET A 84 0.13 -6.29 -3.57
N ILE A 85 1.46 -6.26 -3.70
CA ILE A 85 2.16 -5.07 -4.18
C ILE A 85 1.77 -4.67 -5.61
N ALA A 86 1.31 -5.61 -6.43
CA ALA A 86 0.87 -5.33 -7.78
C ALA A 86 -0.30 -4.35 -7.83
N GLN A 87 -1.23 -4.45 -6.87
CA GLN A 87 -2.36 -3.51 -6.76
C GLN A 87 -1.86 -2.09 -6.48
N ALA A 88 -0.91 -1.95 -5.55
CA ALA A 88 -0.33 -0.66 -5.22
C ALA A 88 0.45 -0.07 -6.40
N THR A 89 1.25 -0.89 -7.07
CA THR A 89 2.02 -0.49 -8.25
C THR A 89 1.09 0.03 -9.35
N GLN A 90 0.02 -0.71 -9.64
CA GLN A 90 -0.95 -0.32 -10.65
C GLN A 90 -1.64 1.00 -10.30
N ALA A 91 -2.06 1.16 -9.06
CA ALA A 91 -2.67 2.40 -8.60
C ALA A 91 -1.72 3.59 -8.77
N MET A 92 -0.45 3.43 -8.38
CA MET A 92 0.56 4.48 -8.50
C MET A 92 0.89 4.79 -9.96
N GLU A 93 0.93 3.79 -10.84
CA GLU A 93 1.16 3.98 -12.28
C GLU A 93 0.09 4.88 -12.90
N PHE A 94 -1.15 4.76 -12.45
CA PHE A 94 -2.26 5.62 -12.88
C PHE A 94 -2.41 6.90 -12.07
N GLY A 95 -1.45 7.21 -11.21
CA GLY A 95 -1.42 8.47 -10.46
C GLY A 95 -2.45 8.59 -9.34
N ALA A 96 -2.83 7.47 -8.71
CA ALA A 96 -3.85 7.45 -7.67
C ALA A 96 -3.48 8.29 -6.45
N THR A 97 -4.50 8.88 -5.85
CA THR A 97 -4.45 9.46 -4.51
C THR A 97 -4.78 8.38 -3.46
N SER A 98 -4.47 8.66 -2.19
CA SER A 98 -4.91 7.76 -1.11
C SER A 98 -6.45 7.67 -1.06
N GLU A 99 -7.13 8.75 -1.36
CA GLU A 99 -8.60 8.80 -1.43
C GLU A 99 -9.13 7.87 -2.52
N ASP A 100 -8.51 7.83 -3.70
CA ASP A 100 -8.89 6.91 -4.78
C ASP A 100 -8.87 5.46 -4.32
N ILE A 101 -7.82 5.06 -3.61
CA ILE A 101 -7.69 3.70 -3.06
C ILE A 101 -8.74 3.47 -1.95
N ALA A 102 -8.90 4.44 -1.05
CA ALA A 102 -9.83 4.35 0.08
C ALA A 102 -11.28 4.15 -0.37
N TYR A 103 -11.69 4.79 -1.46
CA TYR A 103 -13.05 4.69 -1.98
C TYR A 103 -13.26 3.60 -3.03
N THR A 104 -12.21 2.88 -3.40
CA THR A 104 -12.36 1.73 -4.29
C THR A 104 -12.98 0.56 -3.53
N CYS A 105 -14.03 -0.04 -4.09
CA CYS A 105 -14.68 -1.20 -3.48
C CYS A 105 -13.74 -2.42 -3.54
N HIS A 106 -13.60 -3.09 -2.42
CA HIS A 106 -12.78 -4.31 -2.30
C HIS A 106 -13.65 -5.50 -1.89
N ALA A 107 -13.31 -6.66 -2.39
CA ALA A 107 -13.94 -7.90 -1.95
C ALA A 107 -13.61 -8.19 -0.47
N HIS A 108 -14.56 -8.74 0.26
CA HIS A 108 -14.41 -9.12 1.66
C HIS A 108 -14.73 -10.63 1.85
N PRO A 109 -13.90 -11.41 2.58
CA PRO A 109 -12.63 -11.01 3.21
C PRO A 109 -11.44 -11.23 2.25
N THR A 110 -10.57 -10.23 2.12
CA THR A 110 -9.35 -10.34 1.31
C THR A 110 -8.17 -9.68 2.01
N HIS A 111 -6.96 -10.14 1.68
CA HIS A 111 -5.73 -9.45 2.11
C HIS A 111 -5.65 -8.03 1.53
N SER A 112 -6.13 -7.85 0.31
CA SER A 112 -6.09 -6.56 -0.39
C SER A 112 -6.84 -5.44 0.34
N GLU A 113 -7.84 -5.77 1.16
CA GLU A 113 -8.52 -4.78 1.99
C GLU A 113 -7.56 -4.05 2.94
N ALA A 114 -6.43 -4.64 3.30
CA ALA A 114 -5.43 -3.98 4.13
C ALA A 114 -4.82 -2.75 3.44
N ILE A 115 -4.72 -2.76 2.11
CA ILE A 115 -4.27 -1.60 1.33
C ILE A 115 -5.33 -0.48 1.41
N LYS A 116 -6.61 -0.83 1.25
CA LYS A 116 -7.72 0.11 1.41
C LYS A 116 -7.74 0.73 2.81
N GLU A 117 -7.61 -0.09 3.85
CA GLU A 117 -7.61 0.37 5.23
C GLU A 117 -6.42 1.28 5.54
N ALA A 118 -5.24 0.97 5.00
CA ALA A 118 -4.07 1.83 5.13
C ALA A 118 -4.29 3.18 4.42
N ALA A 119 -4.94 3.16 3.25
CA ALA A 119 -5.31 4.39 2.55
C ALA A 119 -6.31 5.23 3.36
N MET A 120 -7.30 4.59 3.98
CA MET A 120 -8.24 5.26 4.88
C MET A 120 -7.53 5.84 6.11
N ALA A 121 -6.52 5.14 6.62
CA ALA A 121 -5.73 5.59 7.77
C ALA A 121 -4.90 6.86 7.46
N VAL A 122 -4.62 7.16 6.20
CA VAL A 122 -3.96 8.42 5.79
C VAL A 122 -4.75 9.63 6.28
N THR A 123 -6.09 9.53 6.32
CA THR A 123 -6.98 10.57 6.84
C THR A 123 -7.50 10.25 8.25
N GLY A 124 -6.96 9.23 8.90
CA GLY A 124 -7.34 8.84 10.26
C GLY A 124 -8.68 8.11 10.39
N LYS A 125 -9.17 7.47 9.32
CA LYS A 125 -10.49 6.84 9.30
C LYS A 125 -10.50 5.37 8.85
N PRO A 126 -9.60 4.50 9.37
CA PRO A 126 -9.73 3.07 9.08
C PRO A 126 -10.99 2.49 9.74
N ILE A 127 -11.53 1.41 9.16
CA ILE A 127 -12.77 0.80 9.67
C ILE A 127 -12.50 -0.21 10.78
N HIS A 128 -11.43 -1.01 10.65
CA HIS A 128 -11.20 -2.17 11.49
C HIS A 128 -10.07 -2.00 12.52
N VAL A 129 -9.61 -0.78 12.71
CA VAL A 129 -8.60 -0.46 13.73
C VAL A 129 -8.93 0.84 14.43
#